data_2ca86b4301c6484d8a9cea5ec1d38165
#
_entry.id   2ca86b4301c6484d8a9cea5ec1d38165
#
_cell.length_a   1.000
_cell.length_b   1.000
_cell.length_c   1.000
_cell.angle_alpha   90.00
_cell.angle_beta   90.00
_cell.angle_gamma   90.00
#
_symmetry.space_group_name_H-M   'P 1'
#
loop_
_entity.id
_entity.type
_entity.pdbx_description
1 polymer ?
#
loop_
_entity_poly.entity_id
_entity_poly.type
_entity_poly.pdbx_seq_one_letter_code
_entity_poly.pdbx_strand_id
1 'polypeptide(L)'
;MIPVGDSPFYIHPGAAALAGARHPEIPVSNAVIHASDADFEATVLQSDVPVLVDFWAPWCGPCKMIAPALDELAGDYAGRAKIVKVDVDQNQATALKYHVRSIPMLLVFKNGQVQGTQIGAVGKPQLAQLIDKAL
;
A
#
# COMPACT_ATOMS: atom_id res chain seq x y z
N MET A 1 -0.68 -13.06 8.88
CA MET A 1 -0.67 -12.34 8.97
C MET A 1 -0.53 -11.67 9.85
N ILE A 2 -0.39 -11.75 10.07
CA ILE A 2 -0.23 -11.17 10.57
C ILE A 2 -0.52 -10.35 10.96
N PRO A 3 -0.64 -10.53 11.42
CA PRO A 3 -0.87 -9.67 11.64
C PRO A 3 -0.81 -8.75 11.95
N VAL A 4 -0.76 -8.82 11.81
CA VAL A 4 -0.74 -7.84 11.78
C VAL A 4 -0.81 -7.04 12.46
N GLY A 5 -0.82 -7.34 12.91
CA GLY A 5 -0.99 -6.73 13.39
C GLY A 5 -0.89 -6.36 14.42
N ASP A 6 -0.65 -6.94 14.64
CA ASP A 6 -0.62 -6.69 15.29
C ASP A 6 -0.13 -6.14 16.14
N SER A 7 0.01 -6.40 16.31
CA SER A 7 0.32 -6.03 16.76
C SER A 7 0.50 -5.42 17.61
N PRO A 8 0.55 -5.67 18.13
CA PRO A 8 0.74 -5.25 18.81
C PRO A 8 1.28 -4.78 19.55
N PHE A 9 1.66 -5.48 19.55
CA PHE A 9 2.04 -5.48 19.74
C PHE A 9 2.49 -4.68 20.04
N TYR A 10 2.61 -4.98 20.03
CA TYR A 10 2.92 -4.65 19.97
C TYR A 10 2.91 -3.72 20.45
N ILE A 11 2.94 -3.84 20.69
CA ILE A 11 2.92 -3.33 21.04
C ILE A 11 2.88 -2.52 21.60
N HIS A 12 3.12 -2.55 22.02
CA HIS A 12 3.13 -2.04 22.34
C HIS A 12 3.14 -1.09 22.91
N PRO A 13 3.09 -1.06 23.54
CA PRO A 13 3.28 -0.23 23.88
C PRO A 13 3.72 0.54 24.28
N GLY A 14 3.96 0.32 24.58
CA GLY A 14 4.44 0.63 24.53
C GLY A 14 5.19 1.01 24.52
N ALA A 15 5.51 0.75 24.62
CA ALA A 15 6.18 0.81 24.22
C ALA A 15 6.67 1.46 24.05
N ALA A 16 6.66 1.59 24.23
CA ALA A 16 7.03 2.01 23.74
C ALA A 16 7.47 2.79 23.74
N ALA A 17 7.57 2.93 24.31
CA ALA A 17 7.93 3.44 24.00
C ALA A 17 8.62 3.94 23.91
N LEU A 18 9.03 3.70 24.15
CA LEU A 18 9.73 3.90 23.62
C LEU A 18 10.17 4.34 23.04
N ALA A 19 10.27 4.36 23.10
CA ALA A 19 10.62 4.51 22.20
C ALA A 19 10.99 5.01 21.61
N GLY A 20 11.09 5.19 21.70
CA GLY A 20 11.26 5.55 20.81
C GLY A 20 11.89 5.89 20.17
N ALA A 21 12.29 5.62 20.30
CA ALA A 21 12.75 5.77 19.50
C ALA A 21 13.21 5.64 18.75
N ARG A 22 13.23 5.14 18.79
CA ARG A 22 13.61 4.80 17.83
C ARG A 22 13.72 4.89 16.94
N HIS A 23 13.96 4.65 16.82
CA HIS A 23 14.08 4.43 15.70
C HIS A 23 14.29 4.63 14.80
N PRO A 24 14.60 4.51 14.78
CA PRO A 24 14.77 4.74 13.76
C PRO A 24 14.73 4.49 12.96
N GLU A 25 14.88 3.79 12.77
CA GLU A 25 14.85 3.41 11.88
C GLU A 25 14.35 3.17 11.12
N ILE A 26 14.12 3.17 11.42
CA ILE A 26 13.54 2.56 10.76
C ILE A 26 13.37 2.30 9.45
N PRO A 27 13.85 1.88 8.88
CA PRO A 27 13.78 1.46 7.52
C PRO A 27 12.52 0.80 7.16
N VAL A 28 11.96 0.26 8.05
CA VAL A 28 10.68 -0.34 7.88
C VAL A 28 9.69 0.58 7.25
N SER A 29 9.86 1.84 7.49
CA SER A 29 8.99 2.83 6.93
C SER A 29 9.00 2.84 5.43
N ASN A 30 9.99 2.17 4.81
CA ASN A 30 10.10 2.10 3.37
C ASN A 30 9.38 0.91 2.79
N ALA A 31 8.82 0.07 3.61
CA ALA A 31 8.20 -1.15 3.13
C ALA A 31 6.84 -0.88 2.53
N VAL A 32 6.47 -1.74 1.58
CA VAL A 32 5.11 -1.77 1.08
C VAL A 32 4.18 -2.17 2.22
N ILE A 33 3.04 -1.50 2.32
CA ILE A 33 2.05 -1.75 3.35
C ILE A 33 1.00 -2.71 2.81
N HIS A 34 0.66 -3.73 3.58
CA HIS A 34 -0.43 -4.64 3.21
C HIS A 34 -1.68 -4.23 3.96
N ALA A 35 -2.72 -3.82 3.24
CA ALA A 35 -3.96 -3.40 3.84
C ALA A 35 -5.03 -4.47 3.67
N SER A 36 -5.96 -4.50 4.61
CA SER A 36 -7.08 -5.42 4.62
C SER A 36 -8.39 -4.65 4.52
N ASP A 37 -9.50 -5.39 4.34
CA ASP A 37 -10.83 -4.78 4.37
C ASP A 37 -11.04 -4.00 5.68
N ALA A 38 -10.51 -4.53 6.78
CA ALA A 38 -10.71 -3.92 8.10
C ALA A 38 -9.99 -2.59 8.28
N ASP A 39 -8.79 -2.46 7.68
CA ASP A 39 -7.97 -1.27 7.91
C ASP A 39 -7.79 -0.39 6.67
N PHE A 40 -8.47 -0.71 5.58
CA PHE A 40 -8.32 0.05 4.33
C PHE A 40 -8.64 1.53 4.53
N GLU A 41 -9.73 1.81 5.23
CA GLU A 41 -10.11 3.20 5.46
C GLU A 41 -9.02 3.97 6.19
N ALA A 42 -8.51 3.42 7.29
CA ALA A 42 -7.49 4.11 8.08
C ALA A 42 -6.18 4.24 7.32
N THR A 43 -5.79 3.20 6.59
CA THR A 43 -4.50 3.17 5.91
C THR A 43 -4.50 4.00 4.65
N VAL A 44 -5.58 3.97 3.88
CA VAL A 44 -5.65 4.57 2.56
C VAL A 44 -6.52 5.83 2.55
N LEU A 45 -7.77 5.71 2.97
CA LEU A 45 -8.72 6.82 2.79
C LEU A 45 -8.44 7.99 3.72
N GLN A 46 -7.87 7.73 4.88
CA GLN A 46 -7.54 8.77 5.86
C GLN A 46 -6.07 9.19 5.80
N SER A 47 -5.35 8.71 4.79
CA SER A 47 -3.95 9.08 4.64
C SER A 47 -3.80 10.56 4.29
N ASP A 48 -2.82 11.22 4.91
CA ASP A 48 -2.51 12.61 4.62
C ASP A 48 -1.51 12.77 3.48
N VAL A 49 -1.08 11.66 2.89
CA VAL A 49 -0.23 11.67 1.68
C VAL A 49 -0.90 10.79 0.62
N PRO A 50 -0.56 10.99 -0.67
CA PRO A 50 -1.10 10.12 -1.72
C PRO A 50 -0.73 8.65 -1.49
N VAL A 51 -1.62 7.76 -1.93
CA VAL A 51 -1.44 6.32 -1.77
C VAL A 51 -1.63 5.63 -3.10
N LEU A 52 -0.64 4.83 -3.51
CA LEU A 52 -0.78 3.94 -4.66
C LEU A 52 -1.21 2.58 -4.12
N VAL A 53 -2.39 2.13 -4.52
CA VAL A 53 -2.94 0.85 -4.07
C VAL A 53 -2.85 -0.16 -5.21
N ASP A 54 -2.20 -1.29 -4.96
CA ASP A 54 -2.07 -2.39 -5.91
C ASP A 54 -2.98 -3.54 -5.47
N PHE A 55 -4.01 -3.80 -6.27
CA PHE A 55 -4.88 -4.95 -6.06
C PHE A 55 -4.25 -6.14 -6.79
N TRP A 56 -3.96 -7.19 -6.04
CA TRP A 56 -3.17 -8.33 -6.52
C TRP A 56 -3.65 -9.64 -5.93
N ALA A 57 -3.07 -10.74 -6.38
CA ALA A 57 -3.29 -12.06 -5.77
C ALA A 57 -2.01 -12.88 -5.89
N PRO A 58 -1.80 -13.84 -4.97
CA PRO A 58 -0.56 -14.64 -4.98
C PRO A 58 -0.36 -15.46 -6.26
N TRP A 59 -1.45 -15.84 -6.93
CA TRP A 59 -1.41 -16.65 -8.15
C TRP A 59 -1.23 -15.82 -9.41
N CYS A 60 -1.21 -14.52 -9.31
CA CYS A 60 -1.19 -13.62 -10.46
C CYS A 60 0.25 -13.34 -10.90
N GLY A 61 0.63 -13.87 -12.07
CA GLY A 61 1.97 -13.67 -12.61
C GLY A 61 2.33 -12.21 -12.87
N PRO A 62 1.48 -11.47 -13.62
CA PRO A 62 1.77 -10.05 -13.87
C PRO A 62 1.88 -9.22 -12.59
N CYS A 63 1.12 -9.57 -11.55
CA CYS A 63 1.21 -8.89 -10.26
C CYS A 63 2.59 -9.06 -9.65
N LYS A 64 3.14 -10.28 -9.77
CA LYS A 64 4.45 -10.56 -9.23
C LYS A 64 5.55 -9.86 -10.00
N MET A 65 5.33 -9.62 -11.28
CA MET A 65 6.31 -8.94 -12.12
C MET A 65 6.54 -7.50 -11.69
N ILE A 66 5.51 -6.83 -11.19
CA ILE A 66 5.65 -5.43 -10.76
C ILE A 66 6.02 -5.29 -9.28
N ALA A 67 6.04 -6.39 -8.54
CA ALA A 67 6.32 -6.32 -7.11
C ALA A 67 7.67 -5.68 -6.80
N PRO A 68 8.77 -6.00 -7.50
CA PRO A 68 10.04 -5.33 -7.22
C PRO A 68 9.99 -3.82 -7.44
N ALA A 69 9.27 -3.38 -8.49
CA ALA A 69 9.13 -1.95 -8.75
C ALA A 69 8.37 -1.26 -7.63
N LEU A 70 7.32 -1.92 -7.10
CA LEU A 70 6.57 -1.36 -5.98
C LEU A 70 7.41 -1.25 -4.72
N ASP A 71 8.26 -2.25 -4.47
CA ASP A 71 9.17 -2.19 -3.33
C ASP A 71 10.14 -1.01 -3.45
N GLU A 72 10.67 -0.79 -4.65
CA GLU A 72 11.57 0.34 -4.88
C GLU A 72 10.84 1.67 -4.72
N LEU A 73 9.63 1.77 -5.25
CA LEU A 73 8.85 3.00 -5.14
C LEU A 73 8.52 3.32 -3.69
N ALA A 74 8.27 2.31 -2.87
CA ALA A 74 8.01 2.53 -1.45
C ALA A 74 9.18 3.24 -0.79
N GLY A 75 10.40 2.87 -1.15
CA GLY A 75 11.58 3.54 -0.64
C GLY A 75 11.76 4.93 -1.25
N ASP A 76 11.59 5.04 -2.57
CA ASP A 76 11.81 6.30 -3.28
C ASP A 76 10.84 7.40 -2.81
N TYR A 77 9.63 7.03 -2.46
CA TYR A 77 8.59 7.99 -2.05
C TYR A 77 8.35 8.02 -0.55
N ALA A 78 9.21 7.41 0.24
CA ALA A 78 9.06 7.39 1.69
C ALA A 78 8.81 8.80 2.22
N GLY A 79 7.76 8.96 3.02
CA GLY A 79 7.39 10.27 3.58
C GLY A 79 6.57 11.15 2.65
N ARG A 80 6.48 10.82 1.36
CA ARG A 80 5.73 11.63 0.39
C ARG A 80 4.52 10.91 -0.18
N ALA A 81 4.58 9.59 -0.23
CA ALA A 81 3.48 8.76 -0.72
C ALA A 81 3.61 7.38 -0.08
N LYS A 82 2.50 6.65 -0.04
CA LYS A 82 2.49 5.28 0.46
C LYS A 82 2.25 4.33 -0.69
N ILE A 83 2.85 3.14 -0.60
CA ILE A 83 2.60 2.05 -1.53
C ILE A 83 1.90 0.97 -0.73
N VAL A 84 0.66 0.64 -1.13
CA VAL A 84 -0.20 -0.30 -0.41
C VAL A 84 -0.60 -1.42 -1.33
N LYS A 85 -0.61 -2.65 -0.82
CA LYS A 85 -1.09 -3.82 -1.56
C LYS A 85 -2.32 -4.40 -0.87
N VAL A 86 -3.30 -4.80 -1.67
CA VAL A 86 -4.51 -5.43 -1.19
C VAL A 86 -4.68 -6.76 -1.93
N ASP A 87 -4.59 -7.85 -1.20
CA ASP A 87 -4.79 -9.20 -1.74
C ASP A 87 -6.30 -9.39 -1.95
N VAL A 88 -6.73 -9.52 -3.22
CA VAL A 88 -8.15 -9.58 -3.53
C VAL A 88 -8.81 -10.87 -3.06
N ASP A 89 -8.04 -11.95 -2.91
CA ASP A 89 -8.59 -13.21 -2.40
C ASP A 89 -8.96 -13.09 -0.92
N GLN A 90 -8.21 -12.30 -0.16
CA GLN A 90 -8.42 -12.13 1.27
C GLN A 90 -9.27 -10.91 1.60
N ASN A 91 -9.49 -10.01 0.65
CA ASN A 91 -10.12 -8.72 0.91
C ASN A 91 -11.11 -8.39 -0.19
N GLN A 92 -12.10 -9.25 -0.34
CA GLN A 92 -13.06 -9.16 -1.43
C GLN A 92 -13.96 -7.93 -1.33
N ALA A 93 -14.26 -7.48 -0.13
CA ALA A 93 -15.14 -6.32 0.04
C ALA A 93 -14.52 -5.07 -0.56
N THR A 94 -13.24 -4.83 -0.32
CA THR A 94 -12.55 -3.67 -0.88
C THR A 94 -12.45 -3.80 -2.40
N ALA A 95 -12.09 -4.98 -2.89
CA ALA A 95 -11.99 -5.20 -4.34
C ALA A 95 -13.33 -4.95 -5.03
N LEU A 96 -14.42 -5.39 -4.42
CA LEU A 96 -15.75 -5.21 -4.97
C LEU A 96 -16.14 -3.74 -4.98
N LYS A 97 -15.85 -3.04 -3.89
CA LYS A 97 -16.18 -1.63 -3.77
C LYS A 97 -15.57 -0.78 -4.88
N TYR A 98 -14.34 -1.11 -5.28
CA TYR A 98 -13.65 -0.35 -6.32
C TYR A 98 -13.72 -1.02 -7.69
N HIS A 99 -14.61 -2.00 -7.85
CA HIS A 99 -14.87 -2.66 -9.15
C HIS A 99 -13.62 -3.29 -9.76
N VAL A 100 -12.83 -3.95 -8.92
CA VAL A 100 -11.62 -4.61 -9.38
C VAL A 100 -12.04 -5.89 -10.10
N ARG A 101 -11.87 -5.91 -11.42
CA ARG A 101 -12.27 -7.04 -12.26
C ARG A 101 -11.09 -7.75 -12.89
N SER A 102 -9.94 -7.08 -12.95
CA SER A 102 -8.72 -7.68 -13.46
C SER A 102 -7.58 -7.19 -12.61
N ILE A 103 -6.55 -8.01 -12.48
CA ILE A 103 -5.39 -7.69 -11.67
C ILE A 103 -4.11 -7.90 -12.48
N PRO A 104 -3.07 -7.10 -12.22
CA PRO A 104 -3.04 -6.05 -11.19
C PRO A 104 -3.88 -4.85 -11.63
N MET A 105 -4.54 -4.24 -10.67
CA MET A 105 -5.20 -2.97 -10.87
C MET A 105 -4.66 -2.01 -9.84
N LEU A 106 -4.22 -0.83 -10.28
CA LEU A 106 -3.59 0.14 -9.40
C LEU A 106 -4.44 1.40 -9.37
N LEU A 107 -4.73 1.85 -8.17
CA LEU A 107 -5.47 3.09 -7.95
C LEU A 107 -4.61 4.03 -7.14
N VAL A 108 -4.62 5.31 -7.52
CA VAL A 108 -3.97 6.35 -6.72
C VAL A 108 -5.05 7.10 -5.98
N PHE A 109 -4.90 7.16 -4.66
CA PHE A 109 -5.82 7.88 -3.79
C PHE A 109 -5.15 9.14 -3.28
N LYS A 110 -5.93 10.21 -3.19
CA LYS A 110 -5.50 11.44 -2.53
C LYS A 110 -6.71 12.02 -1.82
N ASN A 111 -6.55 12.29 -0.52
CA ASN A 111 -7.63 12.80 0.32
C ASN A 111 -8.88 11.90 0.25
N GLY A 112 -8.65 10.60 0.22
CA GLY A 112 -9.73 9.62 0.22
C GLY A 112 -10.42 9.41 -1.11
N GLN A 113 -9.92 10.02 -2.19
CA GLN A 113 -10.56 9.93 -3.50
C GLN A 113 -9.61 9.37 -4.54
N VAL A 114 -10.16 8.60 -5.48
CA VAL A 114 -9.37 8.04 -6.58
C VAL A 114 -8.98 9.16 -7.54
N GLN A 115 -7.68 9.32 -7.76
CA GLN A 115 -7.13 10.33 -8.66
C GLN A 115 -6.59 9.73 -9.94
N GLY A 116 -6.30 8.43 -9.95
CA GLY A 116 -5.75 7.78 -11.14
C GLY A 116 -5.97 6.29 -11.08
N THR A 117 -5.97 5.67 -12.26
CA THR A 117 -6.22 4.23 -12.41
C THR A 117 -5.28 3.68 -13.46
N GLN A 118 -4.68 2.53 -13.17
CA GLN A 118 -3.88 1.78 -14.12
C GLN A 118 -4.29 0.33 -14.06
N ILE A 119 -4.70 -0.24 -15.18
CA ILE A 119 -5.08 -1.64 -15.28
C ILE A 119 -3.97 -2.37 -16.02
N GLY A 120 -3.48 -3.46 -15.41
CA GLY A 120 -2.42 -4.25 -16.00
C GLY A 120 -1.04 -3.83 -15.51
N ALA A 121 -0.06 -4.71 -15.76
CA ALA A 121 1.32 -4.46 -15.33
C ALA A 121 1.97 -3.43 -16.24
N VAL A 122 2.64 -2.46 -15.64
CA VAL A 122 3.43 -1.46 -16.35
C VAL A 122 4.76 -1.31 -15.65
N GLY A 123 5.69 -0.61 -16.29
CA GLY A 123 7.01 -0.43 -15.73
C GLY A 123 7.05 0.61 -14.61
N LYS A 124 8.15 0.61 -13.88
CA LYS A 124 8.35 1.53 -12.77
C LYS A 124 8.14 3.00 -13.17
N PRO A 125 8.64 3.47 -14.34
CA PRO A 125 8.44 4.87 -14.70
C PRO A 125 6.97 5.27 -14.81
N GLN A 126 6.12 4.41 -15.35
CA GLN A 126 4.69 4.70 -15.44
C GLN A 126 4.05 4.74 -14.07
N LEU A 127 4.44 3.84 -13.18
CA LEU A 127 3.93 3.84 -11.81
C LEU A 127 4.36 5.10 -11.07
N ALA A 128 5.61 5.52 -11.27
CA ALA A 128 6.09 6.77 -10.67
C ALA A 128 5.29 7.97 -11.16
N GLN A 129 4.95 8.00 -12.45
CA GLN A 129 4.16 9.09 -13.00
C GLN A 129 2.77 9.16 -12.37
N LEU A 130 2.16 8.01 -12.10
CA LEU A 130 0.87 7.98 -11.42
C LEU A 130 0.95 8.64 -10.05
N ILE A 131 2.00 8.35 -9.31
CA ILE A 131 2.20 8.91 -7.98
C ILE A 131 2.49 10.42 -8.10
N ASP A 132 3.38 10.78 -9.01
CA ASP A 132 3.80 12.17 -9.17
C ASP A 132 2.63 13.10 -9.47
N LYS A 133 1.66 12.63 -10.23
CA LYS A 133 0.49 13.44 -10.58
C LYS A 133 -0.38 13.76 -9.36
N ALA A 134 -0.24 13.00 -8.30
CA ALA A 134 -1.03 13.20 -7.09
C ALA A 134 -0.27 13.96 -6.01
N LEU A 135 1.02 14.20 -6.20
CA LEU A 135 1.82 14.90 -5.19
C LEU A 135 1.50 16.38 -5.07
#